data_671bc057b9a2a77bcdb79b52808dba7e
#
_entry.id   671bc057b9a2a77bcdb79b52808dba7e
#
_cell.length_a   1.000
_cell.length_b   1.000
_cell.length_c   1.000
_cell.angle_alpha   90.00
_cell.angle_beta   90.00
_cell.angle_gamma   90.00
#
_symmetry.space_group_name_H-M   'P 1'
#
loop_
_entity.id
_entity.type
_entity.pdbx_description
1 polymer ?
#
loop_
_entity_poly.entity_id
_entity_poly.type
_entity_poly.pdbx_seq_one_letter_code
_entity_poly.pdbx_strand_id
1 'polypeptide(L)'
;AYLKSQGFDEVYHLEGGILNYLEKVDAEDSLWQGECFVFDERVTVDHDLQPGSYDQCHACRMPISDDDKDSEAYERGISCPHCSDQKSDADRERFRERELQMRLAKARGESHIGANARQTQADRTAEKRRYRRQ
;
A
#
# COMPACT_ATOMS: atom_id res chain seq x y z
N ALA A 1 12.71 -5.49 21.56
CA ALA A 1 12.29 -5.37 22.97
C ALA A 1 11.06 -6.25 23.28
N TYR A 2 9.93 -6.10 22.58
CA TYR A 2 8.68 -6.81 22.89
C TYR A 2 8.83 -8.35 22.82
N LEU A 3 9.38 -8.91 21.75
CA LEU A 3 9.53 -10.37 21.62
C LEU A 3 10.42 -10.93 22.72
N LYS A 4 11.50 -10.26 23.11
CA LYS A 4 12.36 -10.68 24.24
C LYS A 4 11.58 -10.65 25.56
N SER A 5 10.69 -9.66 25.77
CA SER A 5 9.82 -9.63 26.97
C SER A 5 8.76 -10.73 27.00
N GLN A 6 8.48 -11.37 25.85
CA GLN A 6 7.59 -12.52 25.72
C GLN A 6 8.33 -13.88 25.86
N GLY A 7 9.61 -13.88 26.21
CA GLY A 7 10.40 -15.09 26.47
C GLY A 7 11.12 -15.66 25.26
N PHE A 8 11.19 -14.92 24.14
CA PHE A 8 12.01 -15.32 23.00
C PHE A 8 13.44 -14.81 23.18
N ASP A 9 14.39 -15.71 23.43
CA ASP A 9 15.79 -15.35 23.68
C ASP A 9 16.53 -14.99 22.39
N GLU A 10 16.26 -15.71 21.29
CA GLU A 10 16.89 -15.53 19.99
C GLU A 10 16.07 -14.59 19.12
N VAL A 11 16.20 -13.29 19.33
CA VAL A 11 15.54 -12.24 18.53
C VAL A 11 16.60 -11.40 17.86
N TYR A 12 16.63 -11.47 16.54
CA TYR A 12 17.56 -10.75 15.68
C TYR A 12 16.84 -9.67 14.89
N HIS A 13 17.57 -8.70 14.45
CA HIS A 13 17.11 -7.64 13.56
C HIS A 13 17.94 -7.65 12.28
N LEU A 14 17.27 -7.68 11.12
CA LEU A 14 17.95 -7.62 9.85
C LEU A 14 18.49 -6.20 9.60
N GLU A 15 19.79 -6.06 9.49
CA GLU A 15 20.45 -4.77 9.27
C GLU A 15 20.03 -4.17 7.92
N GLY A 16 19.50 -2.93 7.97
CA GLY A 16 18.95 -2.24 6.78
C GLY A 16 17.61 -2.77 6.29
N GLY A 17 17.03 -3.78 6.96
CA GLY A 17 15.73 -4.34 6.64
C GLY A 17 15.72 -5.23 5.39
N ILE A 18 14.53 -5.72 5.02
CA ILE A 18 14.36 -6.68 3.94
C ILE A 18 14.77 -6.15 2.57
N LEU A 19 14.52 -4.88 2.27
CA LEU A 19 14.88 -4.31 0.96
C LEU A 19 16.40 -4.25 0.78
N ASN A 20 17.15 -3.91 1.83
CA ASN A 20 18.62 -3.95 1.80
C ASN A 20 19.16 -5.39 1.68
N TYR A 21 18.44 -6.38 2.22
CA TYR A 21 18.78 -7.78 2.04
C TYR A 21 18.59 -8.21 0.56
N LEU A 22 17.44 -7.89 -0.03
CA LEU A 22 17.12 -8.21 -1.43
C LEU A 22 18.07 -7.51 -2.42
N GLU A 23 18.57 -6.32 -2.06
CA GLU A 23 19.56 -5.60 -2.89
C GLU A 23 20.94 -6.23 -2.85
N LYS A 24 21.35 -6.85 -1.73
CA LYS A 24 22.71 -7.33 -1.48
C LYS A 24 22.93 -8.82 -1.66
N VAL A 25 21.87 -9.61 -1.58
CA VAL A 25 21.91 -11.07 -1.67
C VAL A 25 21.31 -11.47 -3.00
N ASP A 26 22.11 -12.14 -3.83
CA ASP A 26 21.66 -12.63 -5.13
C ASP A 26 20.47 -13.62 -4.97
N ALA A 27 19.57 -13.66 -5.95
CA ALA A 27 18.36 -14.48 -5.90
C ALA A 27 18.65 -15.96 -5.65
N GLU A 28 19.77 -16.47 -6.16
CA GLU A 28 20.20 -17.88 -6.01
C GLU A 28 20.60 -18.23 -4.57
N ASP A 29 21.14 -17.25 -3.83
CA ASP A 29 21.59 -17.40 -2.44
C ASP A 29 20.55 -16.91 -1.41
N SER A 30 19.46 -16.32 -1.89
CA SER A 30 18.42 -15.73 -1.03
C SER A 30 17.56 -16.80 -0.36
N LEU A 31 17.34 -16.61 0.94
CA LEU A 31 16.37 -17.39 1.71
C LEU A 31 14.94 -16.81 1.63
N TRP A 32 14.77 -15.61 1.05
CA TRP A 32 13.47 -14.99 0.84
C TRP A 32 12.77 -15.63 -0.36
N GLN A 33 11.50 -15.99 -0.18
CA GLN A 33 10.64 -16.53 -1.23
C GLN A 33 9.42 -15.65 -1.45
N GLY A 34 9.06 -15.45 -2.71
CA GLY A 34 7.92 -14.62 -3.11
C GLY A 34 8.25 -13.13 -3.15
N GLU A 35 7.21 -12.31 -3.14
CA GLU A 35 7.30 -10.86 -3.23
C GLU A 35 7.28 -10.21 -1.86
N CYS A 36 7.94 -9.05 -1.72
CA CYS A 36 7.99 -8.29 -0.49
C CYS A 36 6.97 -7.15 -0.55
N PHE A 37 6.07 -7.06 0.45
CA PHE A 37 5.16 -5.92 0.57
C PHE A 37 5.92 -4.64 0.89
N VAL A 38 5.61 -3.59 0.14
CA VAL A 38 6.17 -2.24 0.34
C VAL A 38 5.06 -1.21 0.52
N PHE A 39 5.36 -0.12 1.24
CA PHE A 39 4.37 0.91 1.57
C PHE A 39 4.35 2.05 0.54
N ASP A 40 4.57 1.73 -0.74
CA ASP A 40 4.53 2.69 -1.84
C ASP A 40 3.59 2.22 -2.96
N GLU A 41 3.61 2.92 -4.11
CA GLU A 41 2.71 2.65 -5.24
C GLU A 41 2.96 1.30 -5.93
N ARG A 42 4.09 0.64 -5.67
CA ARG A 42 4.41 -0.68 -6.24
C ARG A 42 3.64 -1.81 -5.57
N VAL A 43 3.14 -1.61 -4.36
CA VAL A 43 2.45 -2.58 -3.49
C VAL A 43 3.36 -3.72 -3.03
N THR A 44 3.94 -4.46 -3.96
CA THR A 44 4.97 -5.49 -3.72
C THR A 44 6.15 -5.29 -4.66
N VAL A 45 7.29 -5.82 -4.26
CA VAL A 45 8.48 -5.92 -5.10
C VAL A 45 8.98 -7.35 -5.13
N ASP A 46 9.51 -7.76 -6.27
CA ASP A 46 10.24 -9.01 -6.43
C ASP A 46 11.65 -8.94 -5.82
N HIS A 47 12.46 -9.96 -6.05
CA HIS A 47 13.83 -10.01 -5.55
C HIS A 47 14.72 -8.92 -6.16
N ASP A 48 14.47 -8.52 -7.40
CA ASP A 48 15.21 -7.48 -8.10
C ASP A 48 14.69 -6.06 -7.80
N LEU A 49 13.82 -5.93 -6.77
CA LEU A 49 13.16 -4.69 -6.35
C LEU A 49 12.26 -4.06 -7.43
N GLN A 50 11.87 -4.85 -8.45
CA GLN A 50 10.92 -4.43 -9.45
C GLN A 50 9.48 -4.56 -8.92
N PRO A 51 8.52 -3.79 -9.45
CA PRO A 51 7.11 -3.94 -9.08
C PRO A 51 6.64 -5.38 -9.27
N GLY A 52 6.03 -5.93 -8.23
CA GLY A 52 5.51 -7.28 -8.21
C GLY A 52 4.14 -7.42 -8.89
N SER A 53 3.52 -8.58 -8.70
CA SER A 53 2.25 -8.96 -9.34
C SER A 53 1.00 -8.60 -8.53
N TYR A 54 1.16 -8.21 -7.27
CA TYR A 54 0.04 -7.89 -6.38
C TYR A 54 -0.50 -6.48 -6.58
N ASP A 55 -1.83 -6.37 -6.53
CA ASP A 55 -2.52 -5.09 -6.35
C ASP A 55 -2.83 -4.82 -4.87
N GLN A 56 -3.34 -3.64 -4.57
CA GLN A 56 -3.76 -3.28 -3.21
C GLN A 56 -5.27 -3.19 -3.09
N CYS A 57 -5.82 -3.86 -2.07
CA CYS A 57 -7.22 -3.65 -1.70
C CYS A 57 -7.41 -2.23 -1.15
N HIS A 58 -8.24 -1.41 -1.82
CA HIS A 58 -8.48 -0.03 -1.39
C HIS A 58 -9.35 0.10 -0.13
N ALA A 59 -9.92 -1.01 0.37
CA ALA A 59 -10.69 -1.03 1.61
C ALA A 59 -9.84 -1.32 2.85
N CYS A 60 -8.94 -2.30 2.79
CA CYS A 60 -8.11 -2.71 3.93
C CYS A 60 -6.61 -2.49 3.75
N ARG A 61 -6.17 -2.13 2.55
CA ARG A 61 -4.77 -1.89 2.18
C ARG A 61 -3.87 -3.14 2.14
N MET A 62 -4.45 -4.33 2.27
CA MET A 62 -3.72 -5.58 2.08
C MET A 62 -3.38 -5.79 0.60
N PRO A 63 -2.23 -6.40 0.28
CA PRO A 63 -1.95 -6.88 -1.06
C PRO A 63 -2.96 -7.97 -1.44
N ILE A 64 -3.36 -7.99 -2.69
CA ILE A 64 -4.29 -8.96 -3.27
C ILE A 64 -3.72 -9.54 -4.56
N SER A 65 -3.77 -10.86 -4.66
CA SER A 65 -3.38 -11.60 -5.86
C SER A 65 -4.49 -11.59 -6.93
N ASP A 66 -4.20 -12.14 -8.09
CA ASP A 66 -5.23 -12.35 -9.11
C ASP A 66 -6.27 -13.38 -8.63
N ASP A 67 -5.87 -14.43 -7.92
CA ASP A 67 -6.79 -15.40 -7.31
C ASP A 67 -7.74 -14.73 -6.30
N ASP A 68 -7.24 -13.77 -5.52
CA ASP A 68 -8.09 -12.99 -4.60
C ASP A 68 -9.13 -12.14 -5.35
N LYS A 69 -8.79 -11.65 -6.54
CA LYS A 69 -9.71 -10.87 -7.39
C LYS A 69 -10.78 -11.74 -8.06
N ASP A 70 -10.50 -13.02 -8.27
CA ASP A 70 -11.46 -14.01 -8.81
C ASP A 70 -12.44 -14.52 -7.74
N SER A 71 -12.21 -14.19 -6.47
CA SER A 71 -13.08 -14.56 -5.35
C SER A 71 -14.41 -13.82 -5.36
N GLU A 72 -15.51 -14.50 -5.00
CA GLU A 72 -16.83 -13.88 -4.77
C GLU A 72 -16.81 -12.80 -3.67
N ALA A 73 -15.84 -12.83 -2.76
CA ALA A 73 -15.64 -11.84 -1.72
C ALA A 73 -14.98 -10.55 -2.23
N TYR A 74 -14.50 -10.54 -3.47
CA TYR A 74 -13.86 -9.38 -4.06
C TYR A 74 -14.87 -8.45 -4.73
N GLU A 75 -14.90 -7.23 -4.27
CA GLU A 75 -15.60 -6.12 -4.93
C GLU A 75 -14.61 -4.94 -4.99
N ARG A 76 -14.24 -4.53 -6.20
CA ARG A 76 -13.22 -3.51 -6.43
C ARG A 76 -13.44 -2.25 -5.59
N GLY A 77 -12.46 -1.90 -4.79
CA GLY A 77 -12.50 -0.73 -3.92
C GLY A 77 -13.33 -0.89 -2.65
N ILE A 78 -14.09 -1.98 -2.49
CA ILE A 78 -15.07 -2.17 -1.41
C ILE A 78 -14.65 -3.31 -0.48
N SER A 79 -14.24 -4.47 -1.02
CA SER A 79 -13.86 -5.63 -0.23
C SER A 79 -12.88 -6.54 -0.96
N CYS A 80 -12.19 -7.39 -0.21
CA CYS A 80 -11.39 -8.51 -0.70
C CYS A 80 -11.55 -9.69 0.28
N PRO A 81 -11.06 -10.90 -0.05
CA PRO A 81 -11.15 -12.06 0.84
C PRO A 81 -10.61 -11.81 2.26
N HIS A 82 -9.59 -10.93 2.40
CA HIS A 82 -8.98 -10.63 3.70
C HIS A 82 -9.83 -9.70 4.59
N CYS A 83 -10.82 -8.98 4.04
CA CYS A 83 -11.58 -8.00 4.80
C CYS A 83 -13.10 -8.06 4.61
N SER A 84 -13.61 -8.93 3.76
CA SER A 84 -15.06 -9.02 3.49
C SER A 84 -15.89 -9.22 4.75
N ASP A 85 -15.44 -10.08 5.67
CA ASP A 85 -16.14 -10.39 6.91
C ASP A 85 -16.01 -9.30 7.99
N GLN A 86 -15.07 -8.37 7.81
CA GLN A 86 -14.75 -7.33 8.79
C GLN A 86 -15.43 -5.99 8.50
N LYS A 87 -16.08 -5.87 7.35
CA LYS A 87 -16.68 -4.60 6.91
C LYS A 87 -18.20 -4.61 7.12
N SER A 88 -18.69 -3.58 7.83
CA SER A 88 -20.11 -3.34 7.99
C SER A 88 -20.76 -2.91 6.67
N ASP A 89 -22.08 -3.02 6.57
CA ASP A 89 -22.83 -2.54 5.41
C ASP A 89 -22.65 -1.03 5.20
N ALA A 90 -22.58 -0.26 6.30
CA ALA A 90 -22.30 1.17 6.26
C ALA A 90 -20.89 1.48 5.70
N ASP A 91 -19.88 0.64 6.01
CA ASP A 91 -18.54 0.78 5.44
C ASP A 91 -18.55 0.49 3.94
N ARG A 92 -19.23 -0.58 3.54
CA ARG A 92 -19.38 -0.96 2.12
C ARG A 92 -20.04 0.13 1.31
N GLU A 93 -21.10 0.75 1.86
CA GLU A 93 -21.80 1.86 1.19
C GLU A 93 -20.90 3.07 1.02
N ARG A 94 -20.15 3.46 2.05
CA ARG A 94 -19.14 4.56 1.96
C ARG A 94 -18.06 4.25 0.93
N PHE A 95 -17.63 3.00 0.81
CA PHE A 95 -16.63 2.61 -0.18
C PHE A 95 -17.20 2.63 -1.60
N ARG A 96 -18.45 2.21 -1.80
CA ARG A 96 -19.15 2.31 -3.09
C ARG A 96 -19.29 3.76 -3.54
N GLU A 97 -19.68 4.64 -2.63
CA GLU A 97 -19.77 6.07 -2.92
C GLU A 97 -18.40 6.64 -3.31
N ARG A 98 -17.34 6.30 -2.59
CA ARG A 98 -15.99 6.72 -2.95
C ARG A 98 -15.59 6.25 -4.36
N GLU A 99 -15.80 4.97 -4.67
CA GLU A 99 -15.49 4.41 -5.99
C GLU A 99 -16.31 5.08 -7.11
N LEU A 100 -17.58 5.36 -6.84
CA LEU A 100 -18.43 6.12 -7.76
C LEU A 100 -17.85 7.51 -8.04
N GLN A 101 -17.48 8.24 -7.00
CA GLN A 101 -16.89 9.58 -7.14
C GLN A 101 -15.55 9.55 -7.88
N MET A 102 -14.70 8.56 -7.62
CA MET A 102 -13.45 8.38 -8.35
C MET A 102 -13.69 8.09 -9.84
N ARG A 103 -14.66 7.23 -10.16
CA ARG A 103 -15.02 6.92 -11.53
C ARG A 103 -15.60 8.13 -12.28
N LEU A 104 -16.47 8.90 -11.62
CA LEU A 104 -17.04 10.13 -12.17
C LEU A 104 -15.98 11.20 -12.43
N ALA A 105 -15.03 11.38 -11.49
CA ALA A 105 -13.91 12.30 -11.65
C ALA A 105 -13.04 11.89 -12.84
N LYS A 106 -12.70 10.60 -12.95
CA LYS A 106 -11.92 10.07 -14.07
C LYS A 106 -12.64 10.28 -15.41
N ALA A 107 -13.96 10.08 -15.46
CA ALA A 107 -14.76 10.30 -16.65
C ALA A 107 -14.78 11.78 -17.11
N ARG A 108 -14.63 12.72 -16.17
CA ARG A 108 -14.50 14.17 -16.45
C ARG A 108 -13.06 14.61 -16.74
N GLY A 109 -12.08 13.70 -16.72
CA GLY A 109 -10.67 14.04 -16.86
C GLY A 109 -10.08 14.75 -15.64
N GLU A 110 -10.78 14.69 -14.48
CA GLU A 110 -10.34 15.28 -13.22
C GLU A 110 -9.61 14.23 -12.38
N SER A 111 -8.61 14.67 -11.60
CA SER A 111 -8.05 13.81 -10.56
C SER A 111 -8.84 13.98 -9.27
N HIS A 112 -9.28 12.85 -8.71
CA HIS A 112 -10.06 12.81 -7.49
C HIS A 112 -9.23 13.33 -6.29
N ILE A 113 -9.93 13.96 -5.33
CA ILE A 113 -9.55 14.42 -3.96
C ILE A 113 -8.05 14.53 -3.57
N GLY A 114 -7.13 13.96 -4.26
CA GLY A 114 -5.70 14.07 -3.98
C GLY A 114 -4.99 15.21 -4.70
N ALA A 115 -5.54 15.69 -5.82
CA ALA A 115 -4.89 16.74 -6.62
C ALA A 115 -4.91 18.08 -5.91
N ASN A 116 -6.05 18.49 -5.37
CA ASN A 116 -6.18 19.74 -4.62
C ASN A 116 -5.34 19.72 -3.33
N ALA A 117 -5.25 18.57 -2.64
CA ALA A 117 -4.42 18.43 -1.46
C ALA A 117 -2.93 18.54 -1.79
N ARG A 118 -2.46 17.96 -2.90
CA ARG A 118 -1.08 18.10 -3.39
C ARG A 118 -0.76 19.53 -3.81
N GLN A 119 -1.66 20.19 -4.53
CA GLN A 119 -1.53 21.60 -4.89
C GLN A 119 -1.39 22.46 -3.64
N THR A 120 -2.30 22.31 -2.67
CA THR A 120 -2.25 23.06 -1.40
C THR A 120 -0.96 22.80 -0.63
N GLN A 121 -0.42 21.59 -0.65
CA GLN A 121 0.85 21.27 0.01
C GLN A 121 2.04 21.86 -0.74
N ALA A 122 2.03 21.87 -2.07
CA ALA A 122 3.05 22.51 -2.88
C ALA A 122 3.07 24.03 -2.64
N ASP A 123 1.89 24.66 -2.59
CA ASP A 123 1.73 26.08 -2.31
C ASP A 123 2.25 26.46 -0.92
N ARG A 124 1.89 25.69 0.11
CA ARG A 124 2.41 25.87 1.49
C ARG A 124 3.92 25.71 1.56
N THR A 125 4.48 24.78 0.79
CA THR A 125 5.94 24.56 0.74
C THR A 125 6.65 25.71 0.03
N ALA A 126 6.08 26.22 -1.06
CA ALA A 126 6.59 27.39 -1.78
C ALA A 126 6.55 28.65 -0.90
N GLU A 127 5.47 28.85 -0.15
CA GLU A 127 5.31 29.96 0.79
C GLU A 127 6.35 29.88 1.92
N LYS A 128 6.55 28.71 2.54
CA LYS A 128 7.60 28.50 3.56
C LYS A 128 9.01 28.79 3.02
N ARG A 129 9.29 28.45 1.76
CA ARG A 129 10.59 28.78 1.13
C ARG A 129 10.78 30.28 0.90
N ARG A 130 9.72 31.03 0.58
CA ARG A 130 9.78 32.50 0.46
C ARG A 130 10.10 33.16 1.80
N TYR A 131 9.45 32.72 2.89
CA TYR A 131 9.72 33.25 4.23
C TYR A 131 11.15 32.99 4.73
N ARG A 132 11.77 31.88 4.36
CA ARG A 132 13.15 31.55 4.75
C ARG A 132 14.23 32.33 3.99
N ARG A 133 13.86 33.07 2.95
CA ARG A 133 14.78 33.88 2.12
C ARG A 133 14.73 35.37 2.43
N GLN A 134 13.89 35.78 3.35
CA GLN A 134 13.84 37.12 3.94
C GLN A 134 14.56 37.14 5.29
#